data_5daec2d8406fd5affcf2aabe2ef9b5df
#
_entry.id   5daec2d8406fd5affcf2aabe2ef9b5df
#
_cell.length_a   1.000
_cell.length_b   1.000
_cell.length_c   1.000
_cell.angle_alpha   90.00
_cell.angle_beta   90.00
_cell.angle_gamma   90.00
#
_symmetry.space_group_name_H-M   'P 1'
#
loop_
_entity.id
_entity.type
_entity.pdbx_description
1 polymer ?
#
loop_
_entity_poly.entity_id
_entity_poly.type
_entity_poly.pdbx_seq_one_letter_code
_entity_poly.pdbx_strand_id
1 'polypeptide(L)'
;MKVSAPVAWVRVALVMFAVGWGANQFSPMLIVYRHTLGLGPGEIAGLFAIYAATLIPGLLAGGPLSDRFGRRACVLPFAALSPVATLLLVLGPRSLPLIAAGRALAGLCSGMVFGPATAWVQDLSGGDALSARRAALALSAGFGLGPVVAALLAQWAGDPLVVPYLPHLALGAAALAVGLTAPATVGAGRQAERTARPVEPAVRRAATAGHRLPAALRGRPFWLGVAPAAPFVFGCASLAIVVLPEEVTSARTLSAGYAALMTALAFAAGIAVQSAARRLAARRPQAGLVAGLVCAAAGAAAGAAAVSAAAHGPGQLLAGLAAVLLGLGYGLCLVSGLHQAEQLSGPDDRGTVLAAYYVLAYLGFAAPYAVAGLNLVLGKPGTFAAAAGTAAILAGLTWLRAAREPAAPERAATERAADEPAAGKPRHPAPSRHC
;
A
#
# COMPACT_ATOMS: atom_id res chain seq x y z
N MET A 1 28.28 11.84 -24.02
CA MET A 1 27.93 12.70 -22.88
C MET A 1 27.37 11.80 -21.77
N LYS A 2 28.12 11.56 -20.69
CA LYS A 2 27.64 10.88 -19.48
C LYS A 2 26.71 11.89 -18.76
N VAL A 3 25.40 11.75 -18.95
CA VAL A 3 24.41 12.48 -18.14
C VAL A 3 24.65 12.04 -16.69
N SER A 4 24.96 13.00 -15.83
CA SER A 4 25.25 12.81 -14.42
C SER A 4 24.19 11.93 -13.76
N ALA A 5 24.60 10.78 -13.23
CA ALA A 5 23.78 9.72 -12.64
C ALA A 5 22.80 10.15 -11.52
N PRO A 6 23.01 11.28 -10.77
CA PRO A 6 22.14 11.60 -9.62
C PRO A 6 20.72 12.05 -9.98
N VAL A 7 20.42 12.38 -11.25
CA VAL A 7 19.10 12.94 -11.64
C VAL A 7 18.20 11.91 -12.37
N ALA A 8 18.77 10.79 -12.81
CA ALA A 8 18.02 9.83 -13.63
C ALA A 8 16.80 9.21 -12.88
N TRP A 9 16.93 8.92 -11.60
CA TRP A 9 15.85 8.38 -10.76
C TRP A 9 14.67 9.35 -10.62
N VAL A 10 14.91 10.67 -10.65
CA VAL A 10 13.85 11.69 -10.52
C VAL A 10 12.84 11.58 -11.66
N ARG A 11 13.29 11.22 -12.86
CA ARG A 11 12.42 11.04 -14.02
C ARG A 11 11.40 9.93 -13.80
N VAL A 12 11.83 8.82 -13.22
CA VAL A 12 10.94 7.69 -12.89
C VAL A 12 10.10 8.00 -11.65
N ALA A 13 10.65 8.70 -10.67
CA ALA A 13 9.91 9.18 -9.51
C ALA A 13 8.74 10.11 -9.91
N LEU A 14 8.94 10.96 -10.91
CA LEU A 14 7.88 11.80 -11.47
C LEU A 14 6.77 10.96 -12.15
N VAL A 15 7.14 9.89 -12.85
CA VAL A 15 6.15 8.94 -13.40
C VAL A 15 5.35 8.27 -12.28
N MET A 16 6.00 7.81 -11.21
CA MET A 16 5.33 7.23 -10.04
C MET A 16 4.39 8.23 -9.37
N PHE A 17 4.84 9.46 -9.20
CA PHE A 17 4.05 10.55 -8.64
C PHE A 17 2.79 10.81 -9.47
N ALA A 18 2.93 10.91 -10.80
CA ALA A 18 1.82 11.16 -11.70
C ALA A 18 0.79 10.01 -11.69
N VAL A 19 1.24 8.76 -11.77
CA VAL A 19 0.33 7.60 -11.71
C VAL A 19 -0.33 7.51 -10.33
N GLY A 20 0.40 7.77 -9.23
CA GLY A 20 -0.16 7.86 -7.88
C GLY A 20 -1.22 8.95 -7.74
N TRP A 21 -0.98 10.13 -8.33
CA TRP A 21 -1.98 11.21 -8.42
C TRP A 21 -3.26 10.73 -9.12
N GLY A 22 -3.13 10.18 -10.33
CA GLY A 22 -4.26 9.67 -11.11
C GLY A 22 -5.05 8.56 -10.41
N ALA A 23 -4.35 7.72 -9.67
CA ALA A 23 -4.95 6.62 -8.91
C ALA A 23 -5.93 7.12 -7.84
N ASN A 24 -5.59 8.20 -7.13
CA ASN A 24 -6.32 8.60 -5.93
C ASN A 24 -7.11 9.91 -6.06
N GLN A 25 -6.90 10.72 -7.13
CA GLN A 25 -7.69 11.93 -7.39
C GLN A 25 -9.20 11.68 -7.45
N PHE A 26 -9.61 10.44 -7.72
CA PHE A 26 -10.99 10.03 -7.80
C PHE A 26 -11.71 10.01 -6.44
N SER A 27 -10.99 9.82 -5.33
CA SER A 27 -11.60 9.63 -4.01
C SER A 27 -12.56 10.76 -3.61
N PRO A 28 -12.20 12.05 -3.67
CA PRO A 28 -13.13 13.14 -3.37
C PRO A 28 -14.25 13.29 -4.41
N MET A 29 -14.01 12.81 -5.64
CA MET A 29 -14.99 12.90 -6.72
C MET A 29 -16.21 12.00 -6.50
N LEU A 30 -16.11 10.97 -5.64
CA LEU A 30 -17.25 10.14 -5.26
C LEU A 30 -18.42 10.97 -4.69
N ILE A 31 -18.09 11.98 -3.88
CA ILE A 31 -19.06 12.91 -3.33
C ILE A 31 -19.71 13.74 -4.45
N VAL A 32 -18.88 14.25 -5.36
CA VAL A 32 -19.36 15.04 -6.51
C VAL A 32 -20.29 14.20 -7.38
N TYR A 33 -19.91 12.97 -7.72
CA TYR A 33 -20.75 12.06 -8.51
C TYR A 33 -22.05 11.72 -7.82
N ARG A 34 -22.05 11.51 -6.51
CA ARG A 34 -23.25 11.28 -5.74
C ARG A 34 -24.23 12.43 -5.85
N HIS A 35 -23.74 13.67 -5.69
CA HIS A 35 -24.58 14.87 -5.72
C HIS A 35 -25.00 15.27 -7.12
N THR A 36 -24.10 15.16 -8.11
CA THR A 36 -24.33 15.69 -9.44
C THR A 36 -24.99 14.68 -10.38
N LEU A 37 -24.63 13.38 -10.23
CA LEU A 37 -25.16 12.31 -11.07
C LEU A 37 -26.22 11.46 -10.36
N GLY A 38 -26.49 11.70 -9.07
CA GLY A 38 -27.48 10.95 -8.30
C GLY A 38 -27.10 9.50 -8.02
N LEU A 39 -25.78 9.15 -8.03
CA LEU A 39 -25.34 7.78 -7.85
C LEU A 39 -25.65 7.27 -6.44
N GLY A 40 -26.18 6.06 -6.35
CA GLY A 40 -26.45 5.38 -5.11
C GLY A 40 -25.22 4.89 -4.37
N PRO A 41 -25.33 4.56 -3.06
CA PRO A 41 -24.21 4.07 -2.25
C PRO A 41 -23.54 2.83 -2.84
N GLY A 42 -24.30 1.91 -3.44
CA GLY A 42 -23.78 0.69 -4.07
C GLY A 42 -22.94 0.99 -5.32
N GLU A 43 -23.38 1.94 -6.15
CA GLU A 43 -22.64 2.36 -7.36
C GLU A 43 -21.34 3.06 -6.96
N ILE A 44 -21.37 3.95 -5.98
CA ILE A 44 -20.20 4.65 -5.42
C ILE A 44 -19.18 3.63 -4.89
N ALA A 45 -19.65 2.70 -4.07
CA ALA A 45 -18.78 1.65 -3.55
C ALA A 45 -18.23 0.77 -4.69
N GLY A 46 -19.06 0.43 -5.70
CA GLY A 46 -18.66 -0.33 -6.91
C GLY A 46 -17.52 0.34 -7.66
N LEU A 47 -17.64 1.63 -7.92
CA LEU A 47 -16.60 2.42 -8.61
C LEU A 47 -15.28 2.46 -7.83
N PHE A 48 -15.35 2.46 -6.49
CA PHE A 48 -14.16 2.41 -5.65
C PHE A 48 -13.51 1.01 -5.69
N ALA A 49 -14.31 -0.06 -5.64
CA ALA A 49 -13.81 -1.43 -5.64
C ALA A 49 -13.26 -1.90 -6.99
N ILE A 50 -13.83 -1.46 -8.11
CA ILE A 50 -13.32 -1.79 -9.47
C ILE A 50 -11.84 -1.45 -9.60
N TYR A 51 -11.41 -0.31 -9.06
CA TYR A 51 -10.00 0.07 -9.03
C TYR A 51 -9.14 -1.00 -8.31
N ALA A 52 -9.54 -1.42 -7.12
CA ALA A 52 -8.80 -2.42 -6.35
C ALA A 52 -8.80 -3.78 -7.05
N ALA A 53 -9.93 -4.18 -7.65
CA ALA A 53 -10.08 -5.44 -8.37
C ALA A 53 -9.14 -5.56 -9.58
N THR A 54 -8.84 -4.47 -10.26
CA THR A 54 -7.91 -4.46 -11.39
C THR A 54 -6.46 -4.16 -11.00
N LEU A 55 -6.26 -3.44 -9.89
CA LEU A 55 -4.94 -3.15 -9.35
C LEU A 55 -4.24 -4.44 -8.87
N ILE A 56 -4.96 -5.35 -8.20
CA ILE A 56 -4.39 -6.59 -7.67
C ILE A 56 -3.76 -7.46 -8.77
N PRO A 57 -4.44 -7.84 -9.86
CA PRO A 57 -3.80 -8.58 -10.94
C PRO A 57 -2.67 -7.79 -11.61
N GLY A 58 -2.79 -6.45 -11.72
CA GLY A 58 -1.70 -5.60 -12.20
C GLY A 58 -0.44 -5.69 -11.34
N LEU A 59 -0.57 -5.67 -10.01
CA LEU A 59 0.54 -5.84 -9.08
C LEU A 59 1.20 -7.21 -9.19
N LEU A 60 0.39 -8.27 -9.29
CA LEU A 60 0.89 -9.64 -9.41
C LEU A 60 1.62 -9.88 -10.75
N ALA A 61 1.15 -9.26 -11.82
CA ALA A 61 1.76 -9.37 -13.16
C ALA A 61 2.96 -8.43 -13.35
N GLY A 62 2.92 -7.22 -12.77
CA GLY A 62 3.90 -6.17 -13.02
C GLY A 62 5.33 -6.55 -12.66
N GLY A 63 5.55 -7.21 -11.53
CA GLY A 63 6.86 -7.70 -11.11
C GLY A 63 7.48 -8.67 -12.13
N PRO A 64 6.88 -9.84 -12.36
CA PRO A 64 7.39 -10.83 -13.31
C PRO A 64 7.56 -10.30 -14.73
N LEU A 65 6.62 -9.50 -15.23
CA LEU A 65 6.72 -8.88 -16.56
C LEU A 65 7.88 -7.90 -16.63
N SER A 66 8.08 -7.10 -15.61
CA SER A 66 9.18 -6.15 -15.50
C SER A 66 10.56 -6.85 -15.43
N ASP A 67 10.64 -7.98 -14.74
CA ASP A 67 11.86 -8.79 -14.70
C ASP A 67 12.17 -9.43 -16.07
N ARG A 68 11.14 -9.85 -16.79
CA ARG A 68 11.27 -10.48 -18.11
C ARG A 68 11.55 -9.49 -19.23
N PHE A 69 10.83 -8.37 -19.29
CA PHE A 69 10.89 -7.43 -20.41
C PHE A 69 11.71 -6.17 -20.10
N GLY A 70 12.07 -5.95 -18.84
CA GLY A 70 12.78 -4.76 -18.34
C GLY A 70 11.83 -3.71 -17.77
N ARG A 71 12.36 -2.92 -16.82
CA ARG A 71 11.58 -1.92 -16.05
C ARG A 71 10.88 -0.91 -16.95
N ARG A 72 11.64 -0.32 -17.88
CA ARG A 72 11.15 0.69 -18.80
C ARG A 72 10.02 0.19 -19.70
N ALA A 73 10.17 -1.00 -20.28
CA ALA A 73 9.17 -1.59 -21.17
C ALA A 73 7.87 -1.94 -20.45
N CYS A 74 7.92 -2.22 -19.15
CA CYS A 74 6.74 -2.47 -18.33
C CYS A 74 6.07 -1.16 -17.88
N VAL A 75 6.85 -0.17 -17.40
CA VAL A 75 6.31 1.03 -16.77
C VAL A 75 5.71 2.02 -17.77
N LEU A 76 6.42 2.34 -18.86
CA LEU A 76 6.03 3.44 -19.74
C LEU A 76 4.70 3.24 -20.47
N PRO A 77 4.34 2.04 -20.98
CA PRO A 77 3.01 1.85 -21.60
C PRO A 77 1.86 2.12 -20.64
N PHE A 78 1.97 1.65 -19.39
CA PHE A 78 0.93 1.87 -18.38
C PHE A 78 0.94 3.30 -17.83
N ALA A 79 2.09 3.96 -17.79
CA ALA A 79 2.17 5.39 -17.52
C ALA A 79 1.47 6.21 -18.62
N ALA A 80 1.56 5.81 -19.88
CA ALA A 80 0.83 6.43 -20.99
C ALA A 80 -0.68 6.18 -20.94
N LEU A 81 -1.10 5.00 -20.47
CA LEU A 81 -2.51 4.65 -20.29
C LEU A 81 -3.15 5.36 -19.09
N SER A 82 -2.37 5.83 -18.11
CA SER A 82 -2.91 6.50 -16.92
C SER A 82 -3.67 7.81 -17.25
N PRO A 83 -3.18 8.72 -18.08
CA PRO A 83 -3.98 9.85 -18.59
C PRO A 83 -5.21 9.42 -19.40
N VAL A 84 -5.14 8.31 -20.14
CA VAL A 84 -6.30 7.78 -20.87
C VAL A 84 -7.39 7.33 -19.89
N ALA A 85 -7.02 6.68 -18.80
CA ALA A 85 -7.96 6.37 -17.72
C ALA A 85 -8.65 7.62 -17.17
N THR A 86 -7.91 8.70 -16.99
CA THR A 86 -8.47 10.00 -16.56
C THR A 86 -9.37 10.61 -17.62
N LEU A 87 -9.02 10.51 -18.90
CA LEU A 87 -9.89 10.97 -19.99
C LEU A 87 -11.24 10.23 -19.98
N LEU A 88 -11.24 8.93 -19.72
CA LEU A 88 -12.49 8.18 -19.54
C LEU A 88 -13.33 8.72 -18.37
N LEU A 89 -12.69 9.16 -17.28
CA LEU A 89 -13.41 9.79 -16.16
C LEU A 89 -13.98 11.15 -16.53
N VAL A 90 -13.27 11.96 -17.32
CA VAL A 90 -13.77 13.24 -17.85
C VAL A 90 -14.98 13.05 -18.76
N LEU A 91 -14.99 11.98 -19.54
CA LEU A 91 -16.13 11.62 -20.40
C LEU A 91 -17.24 10.89 -19.63
N GLY A 92 -16.92 10.41 -18.43
CA GLY A 92 -17.74 9.57 -17.57
C GLY A 92 -19.11 10.11 -17.19
N PRO A 93 -19.33 11.44 -16.97
CA PRO A 93 -20.65 11.98 -16.67
C PRO A 93 -21.75 11.61 -17.67
N ARG A 94 -21.37 11.18 -18.87
CA ARG A 94 -22.30 10.68 -19.89
C ARG A 94 -22.72 9.22 -19.71
N SER A 95 -21.97 8.43 -18.93
CA SER A 95 -22.22 6.99 -18.85
C SER A 95 -21.45 6.37 -17.66
N LEU A 96 -22.17 5.74 -16.73
CA LEU A 96 -21.58 5.01 -15.60
C LEU A 96 -20.55 3.95 -16.05
N PRO A 97 -20.74 3.17 -17.15
CA PRO A 97 -19.74 2.28 -17.69
C PRO A 97 -18.41 2.96 -18.07
N LEU A 98 -18.42 4.23 -18.54
CA LEU A 98 -17.19 4.96 -18.82
C LEU A 98 -16.41 5.29 -17.54
N ILE A 99 -17.13 5.69 -16.48
CA ILE A 99 -16.49 5.90 -15.15
C ILE A 99 -15.88 4.59 -14.66
N ALA A 100 -16.63 3.48 -14.76
CA ALA A 100 -16.16 2.16 -14.37
C ALA A 100 -14.93 1.71 -15.18
N ALA A 101 -14.94 1.92 -16.50
CA ALA A 101 -13.79 1.63 -17.37
C ALA A 101 -12.57 2.48 -17.01
N GLY A 102 -12.76 3.78 -16.75
CA GLY A 102 -11.70 4.67 -16.27
C GLY A 102 -11.11 4.19 -14.94
N ARG A 103 -11.95 3.75 -13.99
CA ARG A 103 -11.51 3.19 -12.71
C ARG A 103 -10.74 1.87 -12.88
N ALA A 104 -11.26 0.97 -13.72
CA ALA A 104 -10.60 -0.29 -14.02
C ALA A 104 -9.21 -0.07 -14.65
N LEU A 105 -9.13 0.82 -15.64
CA LEU A 105 -7.86 1.14 -16.29
C LEU A 105 -6.88 1.82 -15.34
N ALA A 106 -7.34 2.75 -14.49
CA ALA A 106 -6.51 3.39 -13.47
C ALA A 106 -5.93 2.37 -12.47
N GLY A 107 -6.74 1.40 -12.04
CA GLY A 107 -6.28 0.31 -11.16
C GLY A 107 -5.20 -0.54 -11.84
N LEU A 108 -5.45 -0.99 -13.07
CA LEU A 108 -4.48 -1.78 -13.84
C LEU A 108 -3.16 -1.01 -14.04
N CYS A 109 -3.23 0.27 -14.44
CA CYS A 109 -2.04 1.11 -14.61
C CYS A 109 -1.26 1.22 -13.30
N SER A 110 -1.94 1.46 -12.19
CA SER A 110 -1.32 1.55 -10.86
C SER A 110 -0.61 0.26 -10.48
N GLY A 111 -1.27 -0.88 -10.64
CA GLY A 111 -0.69 -2.19 -10.35
C GLY A 111 0.55 -2.49 -11.18
N MET A 112 0.51 -2.21 -12.48
CA MET A 112 1.60 -2.45 -13.41
C MET A 112 2.78 -1.47 -13.25
N VAL A 113 2.56 -0.29 -12.64
CA VAL A 113 3.58 0.74 -12.49
C VAL A 113 4.25 0.71 -11.11
N PHE A 114 3.52 0.55 -10.01
CA PHE A 114 4.07 0.83 -8.66
C PHE A 114 5.24 -0.08 -8.28
N GLY A 115 5.14 -1.38 -8.46
CA GLY A 115 6.22 -2.32 -8.18
C GLY A 115 7.43 -2.11 -9.11
N PRO A 116 7.25 -2.24 -10.44
CA PRO A 116 8.32 -2.05 -11.42
C PRO A 116 9.00 -0.69 -11.37
N ALA A 117 8.26 0.41 -11.19
CA ALA A 117 8.84 1.74 -11.09
C ALA A 117 9.62 1.94 -9.77
N THR A 118 9.15 1.35 -8.66
CA THR A 118 9.92 1.33 -7.40
C THR A 118 11.28 0.67 -7.61
N ALA A 119 11.30 -0.50 -8.24
CA ALA A 119 12.54 -1.19 -8.56
C ALA A 119 13.41 -0.37 -9.54
N TRP A 120 12.80 0.30 -10.53
CA TRP A 120 13.54 1.16 -11.47
C TRP A 120 14.18 2.37 -10.79
N VAL A 121 13.48 3.04 -9.86
CA VAL A 121 14.06 4.11 -9.02
C VAL A 121 15.23 3.57 -8.19
N GLN A 122 15.10 2.37 -7.61
CA GLN A 122 16.18 1.74 -6.84
C GLN A 122 17.39 1.44 -7.71
N ASP A 123 17.19 0.82 -8.88
CA ASP A 123 18.24 0.52 -9.84
C ASP A 123 19.02 1.79 -10.27
N LEU A 124 18.31 2.90 -10.49
CA LEU A 124 18.92 4.19 -10.91
C LEU A 124 19.53 4.98 -9.74
N SER A 125 19.23 4.63 -8.52
CA SER A 125 19.71 5.33 -7.31
C SER A 125 20.88 4.62 -6.61
N GLY A 126 21.32 3.45 -7.08
CA GLY A 126 22.39 2.69 -6.49
C GLY A 126 21.99 1.67 -5.43
N GLY A 127 20.67 1.41 -5.25
CA GLY A 127 20.15 0.30 -4.43
C GLY A 127 20.24 0.47 -2.90
N ASP A 128 20.50 1.68 -2.41
CA ASP A 128 20.60 1.98 -0.98
C ASP A 128 19.23 2.19 -0.30
N ALA A 129 19.23 2.29 1.04
CA ALA A 129 18.01 2.57 1.81
C ALA A 129 17.37 3.92 1.45
N LEU A 130 18.15 4.85 0.92
CA LEU A 130 17.67 6.16 0.47
C LEU A 130 16.86 6.04 -0.83
N SER A 131 17.22 5.09 -1.71
CA SER A 131 16.51 4.86 -2.96
C SER A 131 15.09 4.32 -2.76
N ALA A 132 14.91 3.41 -1.81
CA ALA A 132 13.58 2.93 -1.41
C ALA A 132 12.71 4.08 -0.87
N ARG A 133 13.32 4.98 -0.08
CA ARG A 133 12.64 6.18 0.45
C ARG A 133 12.21 7.14 -0.66
N ARG A 134 13.03 7.34 -1.70
CA ARG A 134 12.72 8.21 -2.85
C ARG A 134 11.47 7.72 -3.59
N ALA A 135 11.39 6.42 -3.87
CA ALA A 135 10.23 5.81 -4.50
C ALA A 135 8.97 5.95 -3.63
N ALA A 136 9.08 5.63 -2.34
CA ALA A 136 7.96 5.74 -1.41
C ALA A 136 7.44 7.18 -1.27
N LEU A 137 8.33 8.17 -1.21
CA LEU A 137 7.95 9.58 -1.15
C LEU A 137 7.24 10.05 -2.42
N ALA A 138 7.75 9.68 -3.59
CA ALA A 138 7.12 10.05 -4.86
C ALA A 138 5.69 9.49 -4.95
N LEU A 139 5.51 8.21 -4.62
CA LEU A 139 4.21 7.57 -4.62
C LEU A 139 3.26 8.20 -3.59
N SER A 140 3.71 8.35 -2.34
CA SER A 140 2.89 8.93 -1.26
C SER A 140 2.50 10.38 -1.54
N ALA A 141 3.38 11.17 -2.14
CA ALA A 141 3.07 12.54 -2.55
C ALA A 141 2.00 12.58 -3.63
N GLY A 142 2.06 11.70 -4.63
CA GLY A 142 1.01 11.58 -5.64
C GLY A 142 -0.33 11.17 -5.04
N PHE A 143 -0.34 10.14 -4.20
CA PHE A 143 -1.54 9.68 -3.49
C PHE A 143 -2.16 10.73 -2.57
N GLY A 144 -1.36 11.60 -1.96
CA GLY A 144 -1.85 12.66 -1.06
C GLY A 144 -2.27 13.92 -1.80
N LEU A 145 -1.44 14.42 -2.72
CA LEU A 145 -1.71 15.69 -3.42
C LEU A 145 -2.83 15.56 -4.46
N GLY A 146 -2.91 14.43 -5.16
CA GLY A 146 -3.94 14.20 -6.17
C GLY A 146 -5.35 14.46 -5.67
N PRO A 147 -5.82 13.76 -4.62
CA PRO A 147 -7.16 13.99 -4.10
C PRO A 147 -7.35 15.37 -3.48
N VAL A 148 -6.34 15.94 -2.83
CA VAL A 148 -6.44 17.29 -2.26
C VAL A 148 -6.70 18.32 -3.35
N VAL A 149 -5.89 18.31 -4.41
CA VAL A 149 -6.07 19.27 -5.53
C VAL A 149 -7.37 19.00 -6.26
N ALA A 150 -7.73 17.73 -6.51
CA ALA A 150 -9.00 17.39 -7.16
C ALA A 150 -10.20 17.91 -6.34
N ALA A 151 -10.19 17.76 -5.02
CA ALA A 151 -11.27 18.24 -4.16
C ALA A 151 -11.35 19.77 -4.12
N LEU A 152 -10.20 20.47 -4.05
CA LEU A 152 -10.16 21.94 -4.10
C LEU A 152 -10.73 22.47 -5.43
N LEU A 153 -10.34 21.86 -6.54
CA LEU A 153 -10.88 22.23 -7.84
C LEU A 153 -12.37 21.90 -7.98
N ALA A 154 -12.80 20.76 -7.47
CA ALA A 154 -14.22 20.40 -7.44
C ALA A 154 -15.06 21.38 -6.61
N GLN A 155 -14.49 22.00 -5.57
CA GLN A 155 -15.17 22.94 -4.69
C GLN A 155 -15.31 24.33 -5.32
N TRP A 156 -14.28 24.81 -6.05
CA TRP A 156 -14.20 26.21 -6.48
C TRP A 156 -14.14 26.42 -8.00
N ALA A 157 -13.93 25.40 -8.80
CA ALA A 157 -13.92 25.52 -10.24
C ALA A 157 -15.35 25.46 -10.84
N GLY A 158 -15.53 26.06 -12.02
CA GLY A 158 -16.84 26.16 -12.67
C GLY A 158 -17.45 24.84 -13.15
N ASP A 159 -16.64 23.81 -13.40
CA ASP A 159 -17.09 22.47 -13.80
C ASP A 159 -16.47 21.42 -12.88
N PRO A 160 -17.20 20.98 -11.85
CA PRO A 160 -16.69 20.04 -10.85
C PRO A 160 -16.51 18.62 -11.40
N LEU A 161 -17.03 18.29 -12.57
CA LEU A 161 -16.92 16.96 -13.18
C LEU A 161 -15.72 16.84 -14.13
N VAL A 162 -15.18 17.95 -14.60
CA VAL A 162 -14.09 18.01 -15.60
C VAL A 162 -12.81 18.60 -15.02
N VAL A 163 -12.89 19.82 -14.45
CA VAL A 163 -11.71 20.59 -14.03
C VAL A 163 -10.80 19.85 -13.04
N PRO A 164 -11.32 19.09 -12.06
CA PRO A 164 -10.49 18.32 -11.12
C PRO A 164 -9.53 17.32 -11.76
N TYR A 165 -9.83 16.88 -12.97
CA TYR A 165 -9.03 15.88 -13.70
C TYR A 165 -7.95 16.48 -14.63
N LEU A 166 -8.08 17.76 -14.99
CA LEU A 166 -7.16 18.42 -15.93
C LEU A 166 -5.70 18.45 -15.44
N PRO A 167 -5.41 18.70 -14.14
CA PRO A 167 -4.03 18.67 -13.66
C PRO A 167 -3.35 17.34 -13.90
N HIS A 168 -4.06 16.20 -13.74
CA HIS A 168 -3.48 14.89 -13.99
C HIS A 168 -3.21 14.64 -15.48
N LEU A 169 -4.06 15.13 -16.37
CA LEU A 169 -3.81 15.00 -17.81
C LEU A 169 -2.51 15.70 -18.20
N ALA A 170 -2.32 16.94 -17.74
CA ALA A 170 -1.09 17.71 -17.98
C ALA A 170 0.14 17.06 -17.30
N LEU A 171 0.00 16.68 -16.03
CA LEU A 171 1.07 16.04 -15.26
C LEU A 171 1.46 14.69 -15.87
N GLY A 172 0.48 13.86 -16.26
CA GLY A 172 0.73 12.55 -16.86
C GLY A 172 1.46 12.66 -18.19
N ALA A 173 1.06 13.62 -19.05
CA ALA A 173 1.77 13.90 -20.30
C ALA A 173 3.21 14.36 -20.06
N ALA A 174 3.42 15.30 -19.13
CA ALA A 174 4.75 15.78 -18.76
C ALA A 174 5.63 14.67 -18.15
N ALA A 175 5.07 13.88 -17.23
CA ALA A 175 5.76 12.77 -16.60
C ALA A 175 6.14 11.67 -17.60
N LEU A 176 5.26 11.37 -18.57
CA LEU A 176 5.55 10.44 -19.67
C LEU A 176 6.70 10.96 -20.55
N ALA A 177 6.63 12.22 -20.98
CA ALA A 177 7.69 12.85 -21.80
C ALA A 177 9.05 12.77 -21.09
N VAL A 178 9.10 13.09 -19.80
CA VAL A 178 10.32 12.99 -18.97
C VAL A 178 10.73 11.54 -18.77
N GLY A 179 9.79 10.64 -18.52
CA GLY A 179 10.01 9.20 -18.32
C GLY A 179 10.61 8.51 -19.56
N LEU A 180 10.23 8.94 -20.77
CA LEU A 180 10.79 8.47 -22.03
C LEU A 180 12.29 8.75 -22.15
N THR A 181 12.82 9.73 -21.44
CA THR A 181 14.26 10.04 -21.40
C THR A 181 15.01 9.29 -20.29
N ALA A 182 14.32 8.52 -19.42
CA ALA A 182 14.95 7.77 -18.36
C ALA A 182 15.75 6.58 -18.93
N PRO A 183 16.95 6.30 -18.40
CA PRO A 183 17.77 5.16 -18.85
C PRO A 183 17.04 3.84 -18.59
N ALA A 184 17.08 2.93 -19.56
CA ALA A 184 16.58 1.58 -19.36
C ALA A 184 17.52 0.82 -18.39
N THR A 185 16.94 0.13 -17.41
CA THR A 185 17.66 -0.82 -16.57
C THR A 185 17.17 -2.24 -16.88
N VAL A 186 18.09 -3.18 -16.84
CA VAL A 186 17.81 -4.59 -17.10
C VAL A 186 17.44 -5.22 -15.77
N GLY A 187 16.33 -5.93 -15.69
CA GLY A 187 15.96 -6.67 -14.48
C GLY A 187 17.06 -7.63 -14.02
N ALA A 188 17.14 -7.88 -12.72
CA ALA A 188 18.19 -8.70 -12.11
C ALA A 188 18.40 -10.07 -12.78
N GLY A 189 17.32 -10.69 -13.30
CA GLY A 189 17.40 -11.95 -14.05
C GLY A 189 18.23 -11.87 -15.32
N ARG A 190 18.08 -10.80 -16.14
CA ARG A 190 18.91 -10.60 -17.35
C ARG A 190 20.34 -10.17 -17.03
N GLN A 191 20.55 -9.50 -15.91
CA GLN A 191 21.91 -9.11 -15.49
C GLN A 191 22.67 -10.35 -15.02
N ALA A 192 22.02 -11.26 -14.33
CA ALA A 192 22.59 -12.58 -13.98
C ALA A 192 22.91 -13.43 -15.23
N GLU A 193 22.04 -13.44 -16.25
CA GLU A 193 22.34 -14.13 -17.54
C GLU A 193 23.49 -13.51 -18.31
N ARG A 194 23.70 -12.20 -18.24
CA ARG A 194 24.82 -11.51 -18.92
C ARG A 194 26.17 -11.67 -18.20
N THR A 195 26.15 -11.85 -16.88
CA THR A 195 27.36 -12.02 -16.06
C THR A 195 27.67 -13.49 -15.74
N ALA A 196 26.74 -14.40 -15.99
CA ALA A 196 26.96 -15.81 -15.78
C ALA A 196 27.90 -16.35 -16.89
N ARG A 197 29.12 -16.70 -16.52
CA ARG A 197 29.83 -17.82 -17.14
C ARG A 197 28.87 -19.02 -17.17
N PRO A 198 29.01 -19.95 -18.17
CA PRO A 198 28.09 -21.06 -18.30
C PRO A 198 28.15 -21.95 -17.04
N VAL A 199 27.36 -21.62 -16.07
CA VAL A 199 27.04 -22.49 -14.93
C VAL A 199 25.71 -23.15 -15.28
N GLU A 200 25.78 -24.46 -15.38
CA GLU A 200 24.63 -25.35 -15.61
C GLU A 200 23.37 -25.01 -14.82
N PRO A 201 22.24 -25.49 -15.23
CA PRO A 201 20.99 -24.80 -15.48
C PRO A 201 20.20 -24.50 -14.20
N ALA A 202 20.43 -23.34 -13.58
CA ALA A 202 19.51 -22.76 -12.58
C ALA A 202 18.10 -22.51 -13.20
N VAL A 203 18.03 -22.23 -14.50
CA VAL A 203 16.80 -22.07 -15.26
C VAL A 203 15.97 -23.37 -15.30
N ARG A 204 16.64 -24.54 -15.32
CA ARG A 204 15.97 -25.83 -15.25
C ARG A 204 15.42 -26.15 -13.85
N ARG A 205 16.07 -25.67 -12.77
CA ARG A 205 15.54 -25.77 -11.42
C ARG A 205 14.33 -24.87 -11.18
N ALA A 206 14.30 -23.67 -11.76
CA ALA A 206 13.13 -22.78 -11.66
C ALA A 206 11.93 -23.32 -12.48
N ALA A 207 12.18 -23.99 -13.60
CA ALA A 207 11.13 -24.60 -14.42
C ALA A 207 10.60 -25.93 -13.83
N THR A 208 11.42 -26.64 -13.03
CA THR A 208 11.02 -27.90 -12.36
C THR A 208 10.67 -27.75 -10.90
N ALA A 209 11.00 -26.62 -10.25
CA ALA A 209 10.41 -26.21 -8.99
C ALA A 209 8.95 -25.81 -9.26
N GLY A 210 8.08 -26.81 -9.32
CA GLY A 210 6.63 -26.56 -9.38
C GLY A 210 6.26 -25.43 -8.42
N HIS A 211 5.23 -24.65 -8.76
CA HIS A 211 4.72 -23.44 -8.07
C HIS A 211 4.47 -23.67 -6.57
N ARG A 212 5.53 -23.91 -5.81
CA ARG A 212 5.42 -24.03 -4.35
C ARG A 212 5.36 -22.63 -3.77
N LEU A 213 4.28 -22.36 -3.05
CA LEU A 213 4.17 -21.13 -2.28
C LEU A 213 5.41 -20.93 -1.41
N PRO A 214 5.96 -19.71 -1.32
CA PRO A 214 7.05 -19.37 -0.42
C PRO A 214 6.87 -19.96 0.97
N ALA A 215 7.95 -20.39 1.61
CA ALA A 215 7.90 -20.94 2.96
C ALA A 215 7.24 -19.97 3.95
N ALA A 216 7.51 -18.67 3.81
CA ALA A 216 6.88 -17.61 4.59
C ALA A 216 5.36 -17.63 4.49
N LEU A 217 4.79 -17.84 3.29
CA LEU A 217 3.34 -17.85 3.06
C LEU A 217 2.68 -19.16 3.48
N ARG A 218 3.45 -20.21 3.75
CA ARG A 218 2.95 -21.47 4.36
C ARG A 218 3.03 -21.44 5.87
N GLY A 219 3.82 -20.52 6.43
CA GLY A 219 4.11 -20.42 7.85
C GLY A 219 3.05 -19.65 8.64
N ARG A 220 2.77 -20.12 9.87
CA ARG A 220 1.92 -19.41 10.84
C ARG A 220 2.39 -17.97 11.14
N PRO A 221 3.70 -17.63 11.18
CA PRO A 221 4.15 -16.26 11.48
C PRO A 221 3.58 -15.20 10.54
N PHE A 222 3.47 -15.47 9.24
CA PHE A 222 2.88 -14.55 8.29
C PHE A 222 1.37 -14.36 8.53
N TRP A 223 0.61 -15.46 8.57
CA TRP A 223 -0.86 -15.42 8.64
C TRP A 223 -1.39 -14.98 9.99
N LEU A 224 -0.66 -15.21 11.06
CA LEU A 224 -1.09 -14.84 12.41
C LEU A 224 -0.43 -13.56 12.93
N GLY A 225 0.76 -13.21 12.42
CA GLY A 225 1.53 -12.05 12.89
C GLY A 225 1.37 -10.83 12.02
N VAL A 226 1.33 -10.99 10.70
CA VAL A 226 1.39 -9.89 9.72
C VAL A 226 0.07 -9.70 8.97
N ALA A 227 -0.49 -10.78 8.44
CA ALA A 227 -1.66 -10.76 7.57
C ALA A 227 -2.91 -10.09 8.19
N PRO A 228 -3.25 -10.28 9.49
CA PRO A 228 -4.45 -9.66 10.07
C PRO A 228 -4.39 -8.14 10.15
N ALA A 229 -3.21 -7.55 10.22
CA ALA A 229 -3.03 -6.10 10.24
C ALA A 229 -3.05 -5.47 8.82
N ALA A 230 -2.80 -6.26 7.78
CA ALA A 230 -2.69 -5.75 6.42
C ALA A 230 -3.95 -5.03 5.91
N PRO A 231 -5.19 -5.53 6.09
CA PRO A 231 -6.40 -4.83 5.64
C PRO A 231 -6.58 -3.47 6.29
N PHE A 232 -6.02 -3.24 7.49
CA PHE A 232 -6.10 -1.94 8.16
C PHE A 232 -5.26 -0.86 7.47
N VAL A 233 -4.32 -1.21 6.60
CA VAL A 233 -3.57 -0.22 5.80
C VAL A 233 -4.55 0.62 5.01
N PHE A 234 -5.22 0.04 4.02
CA PHE A 234 -6.17 0.80 3.20
C PHE A 234 -7.57 0.89 3.80
N GLY A 235 -7.90 0.05 4.77
CA GLY A 235 -9.14 0.16 5.55
C GLY A 235 -9.20 1.45 6.36
N CYS A 236 -8.13 1.81 7.07
CA CYS A 236 -8.04 3.08 7.78
C CYS A 236 -8.15 4.28 6.83
N ALA A 237 -7.42 4.23 5.70
CA ALA A 237 -7.50 5.28 4.69
C ALA A 237 -8.92 5.41 4.13
N SER A 238 -9.57 4.29 3.77
CA SER A 238 -10.94 4.29 3.23
C SER A 238 -11.96 4.81 4.23
N LEU A 239 -11.85 4.44 5.51
CA LEU A 239 -12.71 4.96 6.56
C LEU A 239 -12.56 6.47 6.72
N ALA A 240 -11.32 6.98 6.74
CA ALA A 240 -11.03 8.40 6.94
C ALA A 240 -11.47 9.29 5.78
N ILE A 241 -11.27 8.84 4.53
CA ILE A 241 -11.40 9.70 3.36
C ILE A 241 -12.70 9.49 2.57
N VAL A 242 -13.31 8.31 2.68
CA VAL A 242 -14.55 7.97 1.95
C VAL A 242 -15.73 7.92 2.90
N VAL A 243 -15.64 7.12 3.96
CA VAL A 243 -16.79 6.82 4.80
C VAL A 243 -17.10 7.95 5.78
N LEU A 244 -16.12 8.36 6.57
CA LEU A 244 -16.32 9.29 7.67
C LEU A 244 -16.86 10.67 7.24
N PRO A 245 -16.38 11.30 6.14
CA PRO A 245 -16.98 12.55 5.68
C PRO A 245 -18.47 12.45 5.35
N GLU A 246 -18.90 11.34 4.76
CA GLU A 246 -20.31 11.12 4.42
C GLU A 246 -21.18 10.88 5.65
N GLU A 247 -20.64 10.20 6.66
CA GLU A 247 -21.41 9.81 7.84
C GLU A 247 -21.62 10.95 8.85
N VAL A 248 -20.70 11.93 8.89
CA VAL A 248 -20.75 13.07 9.84
C VAL A 248 -21.34 14.34 9.25
N THR A 249 -21.63 14.36 7.95
CA THR A 249 -22.22 15.52 7.28
C THR A 249 -23.56 15.17 6.64
N SER A 250 -24.45 16.16 6.53
CA SER A 250 -25.64 16.03 5.71
C SER A 250 -25.28 16.25 4.23
N ALA A 251 -26.14 15.77 3.33
CA ALA A 251 -25.98 16.01 1.90
C ALA A 251 -25.85 17.52 1.54
N ARG A 252 -26.40 18.41 2.37
CA ARG A 252 -26.35 19.87 2.18
C ARG A 252 -25.04 20.51 2.70
N THR A 253 -24.38 19.87 3.67
CA THR A 253 -23.17 20.41 4.34
C THR A 253 -21.89 19.72 3.90
N LEU A 254 -22.01 18.57 3.22
CA LEU A 254 -20.86 17.86 2.70
C LEU A 254 -20.26 18.64 1.53
N SER A 255 -19.07 19.19 1.74
CA SER A 255 -18.33 19.90 0.70
C SER A 255 -17.12 19.10 0.26
N ALA A 256 -16.72 19.24 -0.99
CA ALA A 256 -15.48 18.67 -1.49
C ALA A 256 -14.27 19.19 -0.70
N GLY A 257 -14.32 20.45 -0.23
CA GLY A 257 -13.29 21.03 0.64
C GLY A 257 -13.14 20.33 1.98
N TYR A 258 -14.24 19.91 2.63
CA TYR A 258 -14.18 19.13 3.86
C TYR A 258 -13.58 17.74 3.61
N ALA A 259 -13.97 17.07 2.53
CA ALA A 259 -13.38 15.80 2.14
C ALA A 259 -11.89 15.92 1.81
N ALA A 260 -11.48 17.05 1.18
CA ALA A 260 -10.07 17.37 0.95
C ALA A 260 -9.29 17.50 2.27
N LEU A 261 -9.86 18.21 3.25
CA LEU A 261 -9.26 18.38 4.57
C LEU A 261 -9.09 17.01 5.26
N MET A 262 -10.11 16.18 5.28
CA MET A 262 -10.05 14.84 5.86
C MET A 262 -8.97 13.98 5.20
N THR A 263 -8.88 14.03 3.86
CA THR A 263 -7.86 13.35 3.07
C THR A 263 -6.47 13.87 3.41
N ALA A 264 -6.29 15.18 3.47
CA ALA A 264 -5.01 15.82 3.81
C ALA A 264 -4.55 15.42 5.22
N LEU A 265 -5.45 15.47 6.21
CA LEU A 265 -5.16 15.06 7.59
C LEU A 265 -4.72 13.59 7.67
N ALA A 266 -5.46 12.69 7.04
CA ALA A 266 -5.17 11.26 7.06
C ALA A 266 -3.81 10.94 6.40
N PHE A 267 -3.55 11.44 5.20
CA PHE A 267 -2.28 11.17 4.51
C PHE A 267 -1.09 11.90 5.14
N ALA A 268 -1.26 13.15 5.61
CA ALA A 268 -0.20 13.86 6.31
C ALA A 268 0.23 13.11 7.58
N ALA A 269 -0.74 12.66 8.40
CA ALA A 269 -0.47 11.85 9.60
C ALA A 269 0.22 10.53 9.23
N GLY A 270 -0.27 9.84 8.20
CA GLY A 270 0.30 8.58 7.72
C GLY A 270 1.72 8.71 7.19
N ILE A 271 2.04 9.80 6.49
CA ILE A 271 3.41 10.10 6.02
C ILE A 271 4.32 10.49 7.18
N ALA A 272 3.86 11.36 8.06
CA ALA A 272 4.65 11.86 9.20
C ALA A 272 5.10 10.72 10.12
N VAL A 273 4.24 9.74 10.38
CA VAL A 273 4.53 8.61 11.29
C VAL A 273 5.51 7.59 10.70
N GLN A 274 5.74 7.56 9.39
CA GLN A 274 6.57 6.52 8.75
C GLN A 274 8.00 6.46 9.29
N SER A 275 8.58 7.60 9.65
CA SER A 275 9.93 7.65 10.23
C SER A 275 9.98 7.03 11.63
N ALA A 276 8.97 7.29 12.45
CA ALA A 276 8.80 6.67 13.77
C ALA A 276 8.50 5.18 13.64
N ALA A 277 7.65 4.79 12.69
CA ALA A 277 7.32 3.40 12.40
C ALA A 277 8.58 2.57 12.09
N ARG A 278 9.48 3.09 11.22
CA ARG A 278 10.75 2.42 10.91
C ARG A 278 11.66 2.26 12.12
N ARG A 279 11.79 3.30 12.95
CA ARG A 279 12.60 3.23 14.18
C ARG A 279 12.03 2.22 15.18
N LEU A 280 10.72 2.17 15.28
CA LEU A 280 10.02 1.25 16.17
C LEU A 280 10.16 -0.20 15.67
N ALA A 281 9.97 -0.43 14.37
CA ALA A 281 10.11 -1.74 13.74
C ALA A 281 11.55 -2.30 13.86
N ALA A 282 12.57 -1.44 13.75
CA ALA A 282 13.97 -1.83 13.94
C ALA A 282 14.29 -2.26 15.38
N ARG A 283 13.61 -1.69 16.38
CA ARG A 283 13.86 -2.02 17.81
C ARG A 283 13.00 -3.18 18.28
N ARG A 284 11.74 -3.21 17.89
CA ARG A 284 10.73 -4.22 18.26
C ARG A 284 9.83 -4.47 17.05
N PRO A 285 10.06 -5.51 16.26
CA PRO A 285 9.37 -5.73 14.97
C PRO A 285 7.85 -5.66 15.05
N GLN A 286 7.25 -6.20 16.12
CA GLN A 286 5.78 -6.24 16.24
C GLN A 286 5.18 -4.98 16.88
N ALA A 287 5.97 -4.16 17.59
CA ALA A 287 5.45 -2.97 18.28
C ALA A 287 4.83 -1.95 17.32
N GLY A 288 5.37 -1.83 16.11
CA GLY A 288 4.81 -0.95 15.09
C GLY A 288 3.44 -1.39 14.59
N LEU A 289 3.20 -2.69 14.43
CA LEU A 289 1.87 -3.21 14.08
C LEU A 289 0.87 -3.02 15.21
N VAL A 290 1.28 -3.32 16.44
CA VAL A 290 0.42 -3.08 17.64
C VAL A 290 0.03 -1.61 17.73
N ALA A 291 1.01 -0.69 17.62
CA ALA A 291 0.74 0.74 17.63
C ALA A 291 -0.20 1.17 16.48
N GLY A 292 -0.03 0.61 15.28
CA GLY A 292 -0.89 0.87 14.14
C GLY A 292 -2.34 0.43 14.37
N LEU A 293 -2.53 -0.78 14.91
CA LEU A 293 -3.85 -1.31 15.25
C LEU A 293 -4.50 -0.55 16.42
N VAL A 294 -3.71 -0.08 17.41
CA VAL A 294 -4.21 0.78 18.49
C VAL A 294 -4.67 2.12 17.92
N CYS A 295 -3.90 2.73 17.02
CA CYS A 295 -4.31 3.97 16.35
C CYS A 295 -5.57 3.75 15.51
N ALA A 296 -5.69 2.61 14.82
CA ALA A 296 -6.89 2.26 14.06
C ALA A 296 -8.11 2.10 14.96
N ALA A 297 -7.95 1.43 16.12
CA ALA A 297 -9.03 1.27 17.10
C ALA A 297 -9.46 2.62 17.68
N ALA A 298 -8.50 3.46 18.09
CA ALA A 298 -8.79 4.80 18.62
C ALA A 298 -9.44 5.69 17.56
N GLY A 299 -8.97 5.63 16.31
CA GLY A 299 -9.53 6.38 15.20
C GLY A 299 -10.96 5.95 14.86
N ALA A 300 -11.24 4.65 14.86
CA ALA A 300 -12.59 4.14 14.66
C ALA A 300 -13.52 4.49 15.84
N ALA A 301 -13.04 4.44 17.08
CA ALA A 301 -13.79 4.87 18.25
C ALA A 301 -14.12 6.37 18.19
N ALA A 302 -13.14 7.21 17.82
CA ALA A 302 -13.36 8.64 17.58
C ALA A 302 -14.38 8.86 16.43
N GLY A 303 -14.35 8.01 15.40
CA GLY A 303 -15.34 7.99 14.32
C GLY A 303 -16.76 7.68 14.82
N ALA A 304 -16.92 6.68 15.70
CA ALA A 304 -18.19 6.38 16.34
C ALA A 304 -18.73 7.59 17.12
N ALA A 305 -17.85 8.24 17.92
CA ALA A 305 -18.21 9.45 18.66
C ALA A 305 -18.57 10.61 17.71
N ALA A 306 -17.81 10.79 16.61
CA ALA A 306 -18.07 11.81 15.60
C ALA A 306 -19.46 11.65 14.98
N VAL A 307 -19.80 10.41 14.58
CA VAL A 307 -21.11 10.10 13.99
C VAL A 307 -22.24 10.33 14.99
N SER A 308 -22.05 9.93 16.25
CA SER A 308 -23.05 10.16 17.30
C SER A 308 -23.25 11.66 17.59
N ALA A 309 -22.21 12.45 17.48
CA ALA A 309 -22.24 13.90 17.73
C ALA A 309 -22.54 14.73 16.47
N ALA A 310 -22.78 14.11 15.32
CA ALA A 310 -22.94 14.81 14.03
C ALA A 310 -24.05 15.86 14.06
N ALA A 311 -25.15 15.62 14.82
CA ALA A 311 -26.26 16.54 14.96
C ALA A 311 -25.93 17.78 15.83
N HIS A 312 -24.83 17.77 16.58
CA HIS A 312 -24.54 18.74 17.66
C HIS A 312 -23.29 19.58 17.41
N GLY A 313 -22.79 19.69 16.18
CA GLY A 313 -21.64 20.54 15.82
C GLY A 313 -20.24 19.98 16.12
N PRO A 314 -19.95 19.34 17.26
CA PRO A 314 -18.59 18.81 17.51
C PRO A 314 -18.22 17.58 16.65
N GLY A 315 -19.20 16.97 15.96
CA GLY A 315 -18.99 15.78 15.13
C GLY A 315 -17.90 15.97 14.07
N GLN A 316 -17.85 17.13 13.41
CA GLN A 316 -16.84 17.40 12.39
C GLN A 316 -15.41 17.51 12.95
N LEU A 317 -15.23 18.08 14.14
CA LEU A 317 -13.93 18.15 14.81
C LEU A 317 -13.45 16.75 15.24
N LEU A 318 -14.36 15.96 15.83
CA LEU A 318 -14.08 14.56 16.18
C LEU A 318 -13.73 13.71 14.97
N ALA A 319 -14.39 13.95 13.82
CA ALA A 319 -14.04 13.30 12.58
C ALA A 319 -12.63 13.70 12.10
N GLY A 320 -12.22 14.95 12.26
CA GLY A 320 -10.84 15.38 12.00
C GLY A 320 -9.82 14.62 12.85
N LEU A 321 -10.09 14.48 14.16
CA LEU A 321 -9.27 13.67 15.05
C LEU A 321 -9.24 12.19 14.61
N ALA A 322 -10.40 11.63 14.26
CA ALA A 322 -10.50 10.27 13.75
C ALA A 322 -9.66 10.08 12.48
N ALA A 323 -9.70 11.04 11.54
CA ALA A 323 -8.90 10.99 10.30
C ALA A 323 -7.39 10.99 10.59
N VAL A 324 -6.92 11.79 11.55
CA VAL A 324 -5.52 11.79 11.98
C VAL A 324 -5.14 10.41 12.57
N LEU A 325 -5.93 9.88 13.50
CA LEU A 325 -5.66 8.60 14.15
C LEU A 325 -5.69 7.43 13.16
N LEU A 326 -6.66 7.41 12.25
CA LEU A 326 -6.74 6.43 11.16
C LEU A 326 -5.54 6.57 10.21
N GLY A 327 -5.12 7.79 9.91
CA GLY A 327 -3.92 8.07 9.13
C GLY A 327 -2.64 7.52 9.78
N LEU A 328 -2.48 7.72 11.10
CA LEU A 328 -1.38 7.10 11.86
C LEU A 328 -1.46 5.57 11.78
N GLY A 329 -2.65 4.97 11.93
CA GLY A 329 -2.89 3.54 11.78
C GLY A 329 -2.47 3.03 10.40
N TYR A 330 -2.88 3.72 9.33
CA TYR A 330 -2.44 3.46 7.95
C TYR A 330 -0.92 3.40 7.82
N GLY A 331 -0.23 4.47 8.25
CA GLY A 331 1.22 4.59 8.07
C GLY A 331 2.01 3.57 8.89
N LEU A 332 1.60 3.32 10.14
CA LEU A 332 2.22 2.35 11.03
C LEU A 332 2.03 0.92 10.53
N CYS A 333 0.81 0.52 10.17
CA CYS A 333 0.54 -0.81 9.64
C CYS A 333 1.28 -1.05 8.32
N LEU A 334 1.31 -0.06 7.41
CA LEU A 334 2.00 -0.18 6.13
C LEU A 334 3.49 -0.45 6.31
N VAL A 335 4.19 0.43 7.04
CA VAL A 335 5.65 0.34 7.18
C VAL A 335 6.07 -0.87 8.01
N SER A 336 5.39 -1.11 9.13
CA SER A 336 5.74 -2.22 10.02
C SER A 336 5.37 -3.57 9.44
N GLY A 337 4.25 -3.66 8.72
CA GLY A 337 3.83 -4.88 8.06
C GLY A 337 4.75 -5.27 6.90
N LEU A 338 5.13 -4.30 6.05
CA LEU A 338 6.12 -4.54 4.99
C LEU A 338 7.46 -4.99 5.57
N HIS A 339 7.94 -4.33 6.62
CA HIS A 339 9.20 -4.70 7.26
C HIS A 339 9.17 -6.13 7.81
N GLN A 340 8.09 -6.54 8.49
CA GLN A 340 7.94 -7.92 8.97
C GLN A 340 7.79 -8.93 7.83
N ALA A 341 7.04 -8.60 6.78
CA ALA A 341 6.92 -9.45 5.60
C ALA A 341 8.28 -9.67 4.93
N GLU A 342 9.14 -8.62 4.88
CA GLU A 342 10.53 -8.73 4.42
C GLU A 342 11.36 -9.64 5.30
N GLN A 343 11.26 -9.53 6.63
CA GLN A 343 12.04 -10.36 7.57
C GLN A 343 11.67 -11.84 7.51
N LEU A 344 10.40 -12.14 7.18
CA LEU A 344 9.92 -13.52 7.04
C LEU A 344 10.28 -14.14 5.70
N SER A 345 10.68 -13.35 4.71
CA SER A 345 10.97 -13.79 3.34
C SER A 345 12.43 -14.18 3.15
N GLY A 346 12.66 -15.24 2.36
CA GLY A 346 13.98 -15.54 1.84
C GLY A 346 14.39 -14.58 0.71
N PRO A 347 15.67 -14.56 0.33
CA PRO A 347 16.18 -13.68 -0.73
C PRO A 347 15.42 -13.84 -2.07
N ASP A 348 15.06 -15.07 -2.42
CA ASP A 348 14.40 -15.40 -3.68
C ASP A 348 12.88 -15.20 -3.65
N ASP A 349 12.26 -15.17 -2.46
CA ASP A 349 10.81 -15.15 -2.26
C ASP A 349 10.28 -13.77 -1.85
N ARG A 350 11.16 -12.80 -1.60
CA ARG A 350 10.83 -11.49 -1.03
C ARG A 350 9.74 -10.76 -1.83
N GLY A 351 9.87 -10.74 -3.14
CA GLY A 351 8.89 -10.09 -4.02
C GLY A 351 7.49 -10.69 -3.89
N THR A 352 7.39 -12.01 -3.82
CA THR A 352 6.11 -12.74 -3.70
C THR A 352 5.46 -12.50 -2.34
N VAL A 353 6.23 -12.49 -1.25
CA VAL A 353 5.72 -12.26 0.11
C VAL A 353 5.23 -10.82 0.28
N LEU A 354 5.98 -9.83 -0.25
CA LEU A 354 5.55 -8.44 -0.26
C LEU A 354 4.30 -8.22 -1.12
N ALA A 355 4.22 -8.88 -2.28
CA ALA A 355 3.01 -8.82 -3.12
C ALA A 355 1.80 -9.41 -2.38
N ALA A 356 1.95 -10.53 -1.67
CA ALA A 356 0.89 -11.10 -0.85
C ALA A 356 0.43 -10.13 0.25
N TYR A 357 1.37 -9.46 0.92
CA TYR A 357 1.03 -8.42 1.90
C TYR A 357 0.22 -7.28 1.28
N TYR A 358 0.66 -6.76 0.12
CA TYR A 358 -0.09 -5.73 -0.58
C TYR A 358 -1.49 -6.17 -1.00
N VAL A 359 -1.64 -7.40 -1.52
CA VAL A 359 -2.97 -7.95 -1.86
C VAL A 359 -3.88 -7.92 -0.64
N LEU A 360 -3.40 -8.36 0.53
CA LEU A 360 -4.16 -8.32 1.77
C LEU A 360 -4.45 -6.87 2.21
N ALA A 361 -3.49 -5.95 2.06
CA ALA A 361 -3.69 -4.54 2.38
C ALA A 361 -4.78 -3.91 1.50
N TYR A 362 -4.81 -4.25 0.21
CA TYR A 362 -5.82 -3.77 -0.72
C TYR A 362 -7.23 -4.30 -0.46
N LEU A 363 -7.40 -5.41 0.28
CA LEU A 363 -8.71 -5.82 0.79
C LEU A 363 -9.36 -4.74 1.67
N GLY A 364 -8.56 -3.88 2.29
CA GLY A 364 -9.04 -2.72 3.04
C GLY A 364 -9.88 -1.73 2.22
N PHE A 365 -9.75 -1.70 0.89
CA PHE A 365 -10.64 -0.93 0.03
C PHE A 365 -12.07 -1.46 -0.02
N ALA A 366 -12.34 -2.66 0.49
CA ALA A 366 -13.69 -3.15 0.69
C ALA A 366 -14.37 -2.56 1.95
N ALA A 367 -13.65 -1.79 2.79
CA ALA A 367 -14.20 -1.21 4.01
C ALA A 367 -15.50 -0.39 3.80
N PRO A 368 -15.63 0.46 2.75
CA PRO A 368 -16.89 1.17 2.51
C PRO A 368 -18.10 0.24 2.31
N TYR A 369 -17.91 -0.92 1.65
CA TYR A 369 -18.96 -1.93 1.50
C TYR A 369 -19.32 -2.59 2.82
N ALA A 370 -18.27 -2.98 3.58
CA ALA A 370 -18.47 -3.59 4.88
C ALA A 370 -19.23 -2.63 5.81
N VAL A 371 -18.89 -1.34 5.79
CA VAL A 371 -19.60 -0.30 6.55
C VAL A 371 -21.04 -0.17 6.07
N ALA A 372 -21.28 -0.07 4.76
CA ALA A 372 -22.65 0.05 4.22
C ALA A 372 -23.52 -1.15 4.63
N GLY A 373 -22.99 -2.37 4.56
CA GLY A 373 -23.70 -3.57 5.01
C GLY A 373 -23.94 -3.62 6.52
N LEU A 374 -22.91 -3.32 7.32
CA LEU A 374 -23.00 -3.34 8.78
C LEU A 374 -23.91 -2.22 9.32
N ASN A 375 -23.97 -1.08 8.67
CA ASN A 375 -24.86 0.02 9.04
C ASN A 375 -26.34 -0.39 9.04
N LEU A 376 -26.74 -1.36 8.22
CA LEU A 376 -28.11 -1.90 8.18
C LEU A 376 -28.46 -2.67 9.45
N VAL A 377 -27.48 -3.23 10.14
CA VAL A 377 -27.69 -4.11 11.32
C VAL A 377 -27.31 -3.39 12.61
N LEU A 378 -26.16 -2.70 12.63
CA LEU A 378 -25.59 -2.09 13.84
C LEU A 378 -25.86 -0.57 13.95
N GLY A 379 -26.36 0.03 12.88
CA GLY A 379 -26.41 1.49 12.74
C GLY A 379 -24.99 2.08 12.58
N LYS A 380 -24.93 3.37 12.21
CA LYS A 380 -23.67 4.06 11.91
C LYS A 380 -22.66 4.05 13.08
N PRO A 381 -23.03 4.46 14.32
CA PRO A 381 -22.10 4.44 15.45
C PRO A 381 -21.66 3.01 15.81
N GLY A 382 -22.60 2.05 15.76
CA GLY A 382 -22.32 0.65 16.06
C GLY A 382 -21.32 0.01 15.10
N THR A 383 -21.36 0.37 13.83
CA THR A 383 -20.41 -0.09 12.81
C THR A 383 -18.99 0.40 13.09
N PHE A 384 -18.83 1.68 13.42
CA PHE A 384 -17.53 2.22 13.80
C PHE A 384 -17.01 1.62 15.12
N ALA A 385 -17.91 1.37 16.09
CA ALA A 385 -17.56 0.69 17.34
C ALA A 385 -17.11 -0.75 17.10
N ALA A 386 -17.76 -1.49 16.19
CA ALA A 386 -17.34 -2.83 15.78
C ALA A 386 -15.96 -2.83 15.11
N ALA A 387 -15.68 -1.85 14.24
CA ALA A 387 -14.37 -1.68 13.62
C ALA A 387 -13.29 -1.39 14.69
N ALA A 388 -13.60 -0.53 15.68
CA ALA A 388 -12.71 -0.24 16.80
C ALA A 388 -12.43 -1.50 17.65
N GLY A 389 -13.46 -2.27 17.99
CA GLY A 389 -13.34 -3.53 18.72
C GLY A 389 -12.48 -4.56 17.97
N THR A 390 -12.69 -4.71 16.66
CA THR A 390 -11.90 -5.61 15.83
C THR A 390 -10.42 -5.22 15.83
N ALA A 391 -10.11 -3.95 15.64
CA ALA A 391 -8.75 -3.44 15.66
C ALA A 391 -8.09 -3.63 17.05
N ALA A 392 -8.83 -3.36 18.15
CA ALA A 392 -8.35 -3.55 19.51
C ALA A 392 -8.07 -5.02 19.84
N ILE A 393 -8.95 -5.94 19.44
CA ILE A 393 -8.75 -7.39 19.61
C ILE A 393 -7.48 -7.83 18.88
N LEU A 394 -7.32 -7.41 17.62
CA LEU A 394 -6.14 -7.76 16.84
C LEU A 394 -4.86 -7.15 17.41
N ALA A 395 -4.91 -5.92 17.94
CA ALA A 395 -3.80 -5.31 18.65
C ALA A 395 -3.40 -6.13 19.88
N GLY A 396 -4.37 -6.54 20.70
CA GLY A 396 -4.16 -7.38 21.88
C GLY A 396 -3.55 -8.75 21.51
N LEU A 397 -4.11 -9.42 20.49
CA LEU A 397 -3.60 -10.70 20.03
C LEU A 397 -2.16 -10.58 19.48
N THR A 398 -1.86 -9.53 18.74
CA THR A 398 -0.51 -9.27 18.23
C THR A 398 0.47 -8.98 19.36
N TRP A 399 0.06 -8.20 20.36
CA TRP A 399 0.86 -7.89 21.54
C TRP A 399 1.13 -9.15 22.39
N LEU A 400 0.11 -9.98 22.68
CA LEU A 400 0.26 -11.21 23.43
C LEU A 400 1.23 -12.20 22.77
N ARG A 401 1.23 -12.27 21.43
CA ARG A 401 2.19 -13.09 20.68
C ARG A 401 3.61 -12.53 20.79
N ALA A 402 3.76 -11.21 20.62
CA ALA A 402 5.04 -10.54 20.79
C ALA A 402 5.66 -10.77 22.17
N ALA A 403 4.82 -10.79 23.21
CA ALA A 403 5.26 -11.02 24.59
C ALA A 403 5.69 -12.48 24.85
N ARG A 404 5.22 -13.43 24.03
CA ARG A 404 5.57 -14.87 24.15
C ARG A 404 6.78 -15.27 23.31
N GLU A 405 7.23 -14.44 22.39
CA GLU A 405 8.43 -14.69 21.61
C GLU A 405 9.69 -14.35 22.43
N PRO A 406 10.65 -15.30 22.63
CA PRO A 406 11.89 -15.03 23.35
C PRO A 406 12.65 -13.86 22.72
N ALA A 407 13.33 -13.06 23.53
CA ALA A 407 14.13 -11.96 23.05
C ALA A 407 15.25 -12.46 22.12
N ALA A 408 15.61 -11.66 21.09
CA ALA A 408 16.58 -12.02 20.06
C ALA A 408 17.93 -12.61 20.57
N PRO A 409 18.49 -12.17 21.73
CA PRO A 409 19.69 -12.80 22.28
C PRO A 409 19.50 -14.25 22.73
N GLU A 410 18.31 -14.63 23.21
CA GLU A 410 18.01 -16.02 23.60
C GLU A 410 17.86 -16.95 22.39
N ARG A 411 17.31 -16.47 21.26
CA ARG A 411 17.26 -17.24 20.00
C ARG A 411 18.67 -17.56 19.48
N ALA A 412 19.56 -16.57 19.46
CA ALA A 412 20.94 -16.76 19.04
C ALA A 412 21.73 -17.70 19.97
N ALA A 413 21.43 -17.71 21.26
CA ALA A 413 22.01 -18.64 22.23
C ALA A 413 21.47 -20.07 22.03
N THR A 414 20.17 -20.22 21.79
CA THR A 414 19.52 -21.53 21.55
C THR A 414 19.96 -22.14 20.21
N GLU A 415 20.09 -21.33 19.15
CA GLU A 415 20.61 -21.79 17.86
C GLU A 415 22.10 -22.19 17.94
N ARG A 416 22.93 -21.43 18.68
CA ARG A 416 24.33 -21.82 18.92
C ARG A 416 24.47 -23.08 19.75
N ALA A 417 23.60 -23.27 20.76
CA ALA A 417 23.57 -24.48 21.57
C ALA A 417 23.06 -25.71 20.79
N ALA A 418 22.22 -25.51 19.77
CA ALA A 418 21.74 -26.57 18.89
C ALA A 418 22.76 -26.94 17.79
N ASP A 419 23.62 -26.01 17.38
CA ASP A 419 24.69 -26.23 16.40
C ASP A 419 26.02 -26.70 17.02
N GLU A 420 26.15 -26.73 18.36
CA GLU A 420 27.33 -27.25 19.02
C GLU A 420 27.37 -28.78 18.87
N PRO A 421 28.32 -29.35 18.08
CA PRO A 421 28.41 -30.78 17.91
C PRO A 421 28.71 -31.40 19.27
N ALA A 422 27.90 -32.37 19.67
CA ALA A 422 28.03 -33.10 20.96
C ALA A 422 29.50 -33.42 21.20
N ALA A 423 30.06 -32.75 22.20
CA ALA A 423 31.47 -32.87 22.58
C ALA A 423 31.83 -34.36 22.70
N GLY A 424 32.76 -34.80 21.87
CA GLY A 424 33.12 -36.17 21.68
C GLY A 424 33.48 -36.86 23.01
N LYS A 425 32.91 -38.03 23.25
CA LYS A 425 33.35 -38.95 24.29
C LYS A 425 34.88 -39.11 24.18
N PRO A 426 35.59 -39.07 25.30
CA PRO A 426 37.03 -39.28 25.30
C PRO A 426 37.34 -40.66 24.73
N ARG A 427 38.18 -40.72 23.68
CA ARG A 427 38.68 -41.95 23.12
C ARG A 427 39.61 -42.57 24.17
N HIS A 428 39.28 -43.74 24.68
CA HIS A 428 40.18 -44.58 25.48
C HIS A 428 41.44 -44.90 24.65
N PRO A 429 42.63 -44.76 25.21
CA PRO A 429 43.88 -45.17 24.52
C PRO A 429 43.89 -46.70 24.38
N ALA A 430 44.19 -47.15 23.17
CA ALA A 430 44.38 -48.56 22.87
C ALA A 430 45.62 -49.09 23.62
N PRO A 431 45.64 -50.36 24.12
CA PRO A 431 46.78 -50.95 24.80
C PRO A 431 47.93 -51.18 23.79
N SER A 432 49.10 -50.71 24.17
CA SER A 432 50.38 -50.96 23.46
C SER A 432 50.69 -52.45 23.50
N ARG A 433 50.75 -53.12 22.34
CA ARG A 433 51.40 -54.44 22.19
C ARG A 433 52.89 -54.22 22.00
N HIS A 434 53.65 -54.64 23.02
CA HIS A 434 55.08 -54.98 22.86
C HIS A 434 55.13 -56.39 22.29
N CYS A 435 55.87 -56.59 21.18
CA CYS A 435 56.83 -57.60 20.83
C CYS A 435 57.58 -57.15 19.60
#